data_9a03e6fe50704b91063494107596ef2c
#
_entry.id   9a03e6fe50704b91063494107596ef2c
#
_cell.length_a   1.000
_cell.length_b   1.000
_cell.length_c   1.000
_cell.angle_alpha   90.00
_cell.angle_beta   90.00
_cell.angle_gamma   90.00
#
_symmetry.space_group_name_H-M   'P 1'
#
loop_
_entity.id
_entity.type
_entity.pdbx_description
1 polymer ?
#
loop_
_entity_poly.entity_id
_entity_poly.type
_entity_poly.pdbx_seq_one_letter_code
_entity_poly.pdbx_strand_id
1 'polypeptide(L)'
;VIILVSRLIQGFSAGGEFGTATAFLIETAPNKKAFYSSWQVASQGASMLLASAFGYGLTQWLSEEDLYSWGWRVPFFVGLLIGPVGLYIRAKLDETEEFMQSEKEHAPLKALVVNHYGRLLAGSAVIGVATISVYMILYMPTFAVTNLGIPATAAFLGGVVAGLIVLIGVPFVGHLADRVGPAKVMTYAAVGALLLAWPLFQLMVSNPTVPVMVIVIALLGVIMAFYFGPMPALLSALFPAAIRGTGLAVTYNVGVTLLGGIAPLVLTWLLSITGSLNAPSLYYMAIAVISLVGLYFVRKRYAQA
;
A
#
# COMPACT_ATOMS: atom_id res chain seq x y z
N VAL A 1 -1.54 20.88 -17.10
CA VAL A 1 -2.98 20.83 -16.77
C VAL A 1 -3.55 19.43 -17.04
N ILE A 2 -3.42 18.88 -18.26
CA ILE A 2 -4.00 17.58 -18.66
C ILE A 2 -3.58 16.44 -17.71
N ILE A 3 -2.28 16.30 -17.41
CA ILE A 3 -1.76 15.29 -16.50
C ILE A 3 -2.36 15.44 -15.09
N LEU A 4 -2.50 16.66 -14.60
CA LEU A 4 -3.10 16.92 -13.28
C LEU A 4 -4.56 16.47 -13.26
N VAL A 5 -5.35 16.85 -14.26
CA VAL A 5 -6.75 16.44 -14.38
C VAL A 5 -6.87 14.91 -14.47
N SER A 6 -6.05 14.27 -15.30
CA SER A 6 -6.03 12.81 -15.41
C SER A 6 -5.71 12.12 -14.08
N ARG A 7 -4.77 12.67 -13.30
CA ARG A 7 -4.42 12.16 -11.96
C ARG A 7 -5.55 12.36 -10.94
N LEU A 8 -6.26 13.49 -11.00
CA LEU A 8 -7.43 13.72 -10.15
C LEU A 8 -8.56 12.73 -10.46
N ILE A 9 -8.86 12.51 -11.74
CA ILE A 9 -9.86 11.52 -12.18
C ILE A 9 -9.45 10.10 -11.74
N GLN A 10 -8.18 9.72 -11.94
CA GLN A 10 -7.63 8.45 -11.49
C GLN A 10 -7.77 8.27 -9.98
N GLY A 11 -7.41 9.27 -9.19
CA GLY A 11 -7.51 9.23 -7.73
C GLY A 11 -8.95 9.09 -7.25
N PHE A 12 -9.88 9.80 -7.86
CA PHE A 12 -11.32 9.69 -7.56
C PHE A 12 -11.85 8.28 -7.87
N SER A 13 -11.52 7.73 -9.02
CA SER A 13 -11.95 6.38 -9.43
C SER A 13 -11.38 5.30 -8.50
N ALA A 14 -10.07 5.32 -8.25
CA ALA A 14 -9.40 4.34 -7.39
C ALA A 14 -9.84 4.44 -5.92
N GLY A 15 -10.22 5.65 -5.46
CA GLY A 15 -10.59 5.89 -4.07
C GLY A 15 -11.80 5.09 -3.58
N GLY A 16 -12.79 4.85 -4.44
CA GLY A 16 -13.97 4.03 -4.11
C GLY A 16 -13.74 2.53 -4.21
N GLU A 17 -12.82 2.12 -5.07
CA GLU A 17 -12.64 0.70 -5.43
C GLU A 17 -12.05 -0.14 -4.29
N PHE A 18 -11.12 0.42 -3.51
CA PHE A 18 -10.53 -0.30 -2.37
C PHE A 18 -11.59 -0.80 -1.38
N GLY A 19 -12.54 0.07 -1.01
CA GLY A 19 -13.57 -0.27 -0.03
C GLY A 19 -14.51 -1.36 -0.51
N THR A 20 -15.00 -1.26 -1.74
CA THR A 20 -15.96 -2.21 -2.33
C THR A 20 -15.30 -3.55 -2.63
N ALA A 21 -14.12 -3.57 -3.23
CA ALA A 21 -13.38 -4.80 -3.51
C ALA A 21 -13.00 -5.55 -2.21
N THR A 22 -12.56 -4.82 -1.18
CA THR A 22 -12.26 -5.42 0.13
C THR A 22 -13.50 -6.01 0.78
N ALA A 23 -14.63 -5.29 0.79
CA ALA A 23 -15.88 -5.78 1.35
C ALA A 23 -16.32 -7.06 0.66
N PHE A 24 -16.34 -7.08 -0.67
CA PHE A 24 -16.68 -8.25 -1.48
C PHE A 24 -15.84 -9.49 -1.12
N LEU A 25 -14.50 -9.34 -1.08
CA LEU A 25 -13.60 -10.46 -0.77
C LEU A 25 -13.80 -11.01 0.65
N ILE A 26 -14.13 -10.16 1.61
CA ILE A 26 -14.35 -10.56 3.00
C ILE A 26 -15.70 -11.26 3.17
N GLU A 27 -16.74 -10.77 2.53
CA GLU A 27 -18.09 -11.33 2.56
C GLU A 27 -18.16 -12.68 1.86
N THR A 28 -17.35 -12.89 0.81
CA THR A 28 -17.27 -14.17 0.09
C THR A 28 -16.65 -15.28 0.94
N ALA A 29 -15.81 -14.96 1.94
CA ALA A 29 -15.09 -15.98 2.72
C ALA A 29 -15.02 -15.64 4.22
N PRO A 30 -16.12 -15.78 4.97
CA PRO A 30 -16.23 -15.34 6.35
C PRO A 30 -15.24 -16.03 7.32
N ASN A 31 -14.76 -17.25 7.00
CA ASN A 31 -13.83 -18.02 7.83
C ASN A 31 -12.34 -17.72 7.57
N LYS A 32 -12.01 -17.01 6.48
CA LYS A 32 -10.62 -16.71 6.06
C LYS A 32 -10.51 -15.28 5.54
N LYS A 33 -11.03 -14.34 6.31
CA LYS A 33 -11.17 -12.93 5.90
C LYS A 33 -9.84 -12.28 5.53
N ALA A 34 -8.80 -12.52 6.34
CA ALA A 34 -7.48 -11.93 6.09
C ALA A 34 -6.82 -12.55 4.85
N PHE A 35 -6.93 -13.87 4.65
CA PHE A 35 -6.40 -14.51 3.45
C PHE A 35 -7.06 -14.01 2.18
N TYR A 36 -8.39 -13.99 2.11
CA TYR A 36 -9.08 -13.59 0.88
C TYR A 36 -8.92 -12.09 0.59
N SER A 37 -9.06 -11.22 1.59
CA SER A 37 -8.87 -9.78 1.39
C SER A 37 -7.42 -9.41 1.10
N SER A 38 -6.44 -10.22 1.50
CA SER A 38 -5.03 -10.01 1.19
C SER A 38 -4.71 -10.11 -0.31
N TRP A 39 -5.52 -10.81 -1.10
CA TRP A 39 -5.36 -10.89 -2.55
C TRP A 39 -5.52 -9.55 -3.26
N GLN A 40 -6.35 -8.65 -2.70
CA GLN A 40 -6.42 -7.28 -3.21
C GLN A 40 -5.06 -6.56 -3.09
N VAL A 41 -4.37 -6.75 -1.97
CA VAL A 41 -3.04 -6.17 -1.76
C VAL A 41 -1.98 -6.90 -2.59
N ALA A 42 -2.09 -8.22 -2.73
CA ALA A 42 -1.21 -9.01 -3.58
C ALA A 42 -1.26 -8.53 -5.05
N SER A 43 -2.43 -8.12 -5.54
CA SER A 43 -2.57 -7.51 -6.87
C SER A 43 -1.80 -6.20 -7.03
N GLN A 44 -1.66 -5.41 -5.95
CA GLN A 44 -0.78 -4.24 -5.94
C GLN A 44 0.69 -4.65 -6.03
N GLY A 45 1.09 -5.76 -5.38
CA GLY A 45 2.41 -6.37 -5.54
C GLY A 45 2.68 -6.80 -6.98
N ALA A 46 1.70 -7.41 -7.64
CA ALA A 46 1.79 -7.75 -9.06
C ALA A 46 1.97 -6.51 -9.95
N SER A 47 1.22 -5.44 -9.68
CA SER A 47 1.35 -4.17 -10.41
C SER A 47 2.74 -3.54 -10.19
N MET A 48 3.25 -3.56 -8.96
CA MET A 48 4.60 -3.08 -8.63
C MET A 48 5.69 -3.89 -9.34
N LEU A 49 5.54 -5.22 -9.34
CA LEU A 49 6.43 -6.15 -10.05
C LEU A 49 6.45 -5.83 -11.55
N LEU A 50 5.29 -5.74 -12.19
CA LEU A 50 5.18 -5.44 -13.61
C LEU A 50 5.76 -4.06 -13.96
N ALA A 51 5.41 -3.02 -13.20
CA ALA A 51 5.94 -1.68 -13.42
C ALA A 51 7.47 -1.63 -13.31
N SER A 52 8.03 -2.28 -12.28
CA SER A 52 9.48 -2.35 -12.08
C SER A 52 10.16 -3.23 -13.13
N ALA A 53 9.53 -4.33 -13.57
CA ALA A 53 10.05 -5.17 -14.65
C ALA A 53 10.08 -4.42 -15.99
N PHE A 54 9.05 -3.62 -16.29
CA PHE A 54 9.09 -2.72 -17.45
C PHE A 54 10.21 -1.69 -17.32
N GLY A 55 10.35 -1.04 -16.16
CA GLY A 55 11.44 -0.10 -15.92
C GLY A 55 12.81 -0.73 -16.12
N TYR A 56 13.03 -1.92 -15.55
CA TYR A 56 14.26 -2.70 -15.71
C TYR A 56 14.49 -3.07 -17.19
N GLY A 57 13.52 -3.71 -17.85
CA GLY A 57 13.67 -4.18 -19.22
C GLY A 57 13.89 -3.05 -20.22
N LEU A 58 13.08 -1.98 -20.14
CA LEU A 58 13.20 -0.85 -21.07
C LEU A 58 14.55 -0.13 -20.92
N THR A 59 15.05 0.04 -19.69
CA THR A 59 16.38 0.65 -19.46
C THR A 59 17.54 -0.25 -19.85
N GLN A 60 17.33 -1.56 -20.02
CA GLN A 60 18.36 -2.49 -20.52
C GLN A 60 18.37 -2.58 -22.06
N TRP A 61 17.21 -2.50 -22.70
CA TRP A 61 17.08 -2.84 -24.12
C TRP A 61 16.99 -1.63 -25.02
N LEU A 62 16.61 -0.46 -24.49
CA LEU A 62 16.47 0.76 -25.26
C LEU A 62 17.62 1.73 -24.98
N SER A 63 17.99 2.51 -26.00
CA SER A 63 18.83 3.69 -25.82
C SER A 63 18.09 4.77 -25.02
N GLU A 64 18.81 5.70 -24.43
CA GLU A 64 18.16 6.85 -23.74
C GLU A 64 17.26 7.62 -24.71
N GLU A 65 17.67 7.82 -25.95
CA GLU A 65 16.90 8.50 -26.97
C GLU A 65 15.57 7.78 -27.26
N ASP A 66 15.60 6.46 -27.46
CA ASP A 66 14.40 5.65 -27.69
C ASP A 66 13.49 5.63 -26.45
N LEU A 67 14.09 5.50 -25.26
CA LEU A 67 13.35 5.49 -24.02
C LEU A 67 12.54 6.79 -23.83
N TYR A 68 13.16 7.95 -24.08
CA TYR A 68 12.50 9.26 -23.94
C TYR A 68 11.56 9.58 -25.10
N SER A 69 11.80 9.08 -26.31
CA SER A 69 10.96 9.37 -27.47
C SER A 69 9.66 8.55 -27.48
N TRP A 70 9.72 7.24 -27.26
CA TRP A 70 8.56 6.33 -27.33
C TRP A 70 8.50 5.25 -26.25
N GLY A 71 9.64 4.76 -25.75
CA GLY A 71 9.73 3.59 -24.88
C GLY A 71 8.91 3.70 -23.60
N TRP A 72 8.84 4.89 -22.99
CA TRP A 72 8.04 5.14 -21.80
C TRP A 72 6.52 4.92 -22.00
N ARG A 73 6.05 4.88 -23.27
CA ARG A 73 4.62 4.63 -23.57
C ARG A 73 4.25 3.15 -23.50
N VAL A 74 5.21 2.25 -23.63
CA VAL A 74 4.94 0.79 -23.70
C VAL A 74 4.15 0.28 -22.48
N PRO A 75 4.49 0.60 -21.22
CA PRO A 75 3.69 0.17 -20.07
C PRO A 75 2.24 0.67 -20.10
N PHE A 76 1.98 1.85 -20.65
CA PHE A 76 0.63 2.40 -20.78
C PHE A 76 -0.22 1.63 -21.79
N PHE A 77 0.36 1.18 -22.92
CA PHE A 77 -0.35 0.32 -23.88
C PHE A 77 -0.71 -1.03 -23.27
N VAL A 78 0.18 -1.63 -22.47
CA VAL A 78 -0.13 -2.85 -21.72
C VAL A 78 -1.23 -2.58 -20.69
N GLY A 79 -1.21 -1.45 -20.02
CA GLY A 79 -2.26 -1.02 -19.10
C GLY A 79 -3.66 -0.90 -19.72
N LEU A 80 -3.75 -0.59 -21.01
CA LEU A 80 -5.06 -0.54 -21.71
C LEU A 80 -5.78 -1.89 -21.74
N LEU A 81 -5.05 -3.01 -21.65
CA LEU A 81 -5.64 -4.35 -21.60
C LEU A 81 -6.47 -4.61 -20.32
N ILE A 82 -6.22 -3.84 -19.25
CA ILE A 82 -6.95 -3.97 -17.98
C ILE A 82 -8.43 -3.58 -18.15
N GLY A 83 -8.72 -2.59 -19.00
CA GLY A 83 -10.09 -2.12 -19.22
C GLY A 83 -11.07 -3.22 -19.66
N PRO A 84 -10.81 -3.93 -20.78
CA PRO A 84 -11.64 -5.05 -21.23
C PRO A 84 -11.77 -6.16 -20.18
N VAL A 85 -10.69 -6.49 -19.46
CA VAL A 85 -10.72 -7.51 -18.40
C VAL A 85 -11.62 -7.06 -17.26
N GLY A 86 -11.51 -5.80 -16.82
CA GLY A 86 -12.37 -5.23 -15.77
C GLY A 86 -13.87 -5.25 -16.17
N LEU A 87 -14.18 -4.90 -17.40
CA LEU A 87 -15.55 -4.96 -17.93
C LEU A 87 -16.09 -6.40 -17.95
N TYR A 88 -15.27 -7.37 -18.37
CA TYR A 88 -15.63 -8.78 -18.39
C TYR A 88 -15.94 -9.30 -16.97
N ILE A 89 -15.07 -8.99 -16.00
CA ILE A 89 -15.26 -9.41 -14.60
C ILE A 89 -16.56 -8.81 -14.06
N ARG A 90 -16.79 -7.50 -14.22
CA ARG A 90 -18.01 -6.83 -13.73
C ARG A 90 -19.29 -7.39 -14.35
N ALA A 91 -19.25 -7.85 -15.60
CA ALA A 91 -20.39 -8.45 -16.26
C ALA A 91 -20.73 -9.88 -15.78
N LYS A 92 -19.83 -10.53 -15.01
CA LYS A 92 -19.95 -11.92 -14.56
C LYS A 92 -20.09 -12.08 -13.05
N LEU A 93 -19.81 -11.04 -12.28
CA LEU A 93 -19.91 -11.09 -10.82
C LEU A 93 -21.29 -10.60 -10.37
N ASP A 94 -21.96 -11.41 -9.55
CA ASP A 94 -23.17 -11.05 -8.82
C ASP A 94 -22.83 -10.37 -7.51
N GLU A 95 -23.75 -9.58 -6.96
CA GLU A 95 -23.62 -8.96 -5.62
C GLU A 95 -23.65 -10.03 -4.52
N THR A 96 -22.96 -9.76 -3.41
CA THR A 96 -22.92 -10.69 -2.27
C THR A 96 -24.28 -10.74 -1.57
N GLU A 97 -24.63 -11.91 -1.00
CA GLU A 97 -25.86 -12.07 -0.21
C GLU A 97 -25.91 -11.13 0.99
N GLU A 98 -24.77 -10.94 1.68
CA GLU A 98 -24.64 -10.02 2.83
C GLU A 98 -24.96 -8.58 2.43
N PHE A 99 -24.49 -8.14 1.26
CA PHE A 99 -24.80 -6.81 0.73
C PHE A 99 -26.29 -6.66 0.35
N MET A 100 -26.88 -7.69 -0.26
CA MET A 100 -28.30 -7.64 -0.67
C MET A 100 -29.26 -7.67 0.53
N GLN A 101 -28.88 -8.34 1.63
CA GLN A 101 -29.68 -8.44 2.84
C GLN A 101 -29.42 -7.28 3.83
N SER A 102 -28.36 -6.50 3.64
CA SER A 102 -28.07 -5.37 4.52
C SER A 102 -29.08 -4.24 4.37
N GLU A 103 -29.57 -3.70 5.48
CA GLU A 103 -30.31 -2.42 5.47
C GLU A 103 -29.42 -1.32 4.90
N LYS A 104 -29.90 -0.65 3.83
CA LYS A 104 -29.12 0.42 3.18
C LYS A 104 -29.20 1.68 4.03
N GLU A 105 -28.06 2.13 4.54
CA GLU A 105 -27.97 3.45 5.18
C GLU A 105 -28.16 4.55 4.13
N HIS A 106 -29.15 5.42 4.33
CA HIS A 106 -29.49 6.50 3.38
C HIS A 106 -28.40 7.59 3.28
N ALA A 107 -27.59 7.77 4.33
CA ALA A 107 -26.52 8.78 4.38
C ALA A 107 -25.23 8.22 4.99
N PRO A 108 -24.57 7.24 4.34
CA PRO A 108 -23.45 6.51 4.93
C PRO A 108 -22.26 7.40 5.30
N LEU A 109 -21.97 8.46 4.53
CA LEU A 109 -20.93 9.44 4.86
C LEU A 109 -21.25 10.23 6.13
N LYS A 110 -22.49 10.67 6.29
CA LYS A 110 -22.93 11.37 7.49
C LYS A 110 -22.88 10.47 8.71
N ALA A 111 -23.39 9.24 8.59
CA ALA A 111 -23.31 8.25 9.65
C ALA A 111 -21.86 7.96 10.07
N LEU A 112 -20.95 7.83 9.09
CA LEU A 112 -19.54 7.60 9.35
C LEU A 112 -18.91 8.76 10.15
N VAL A 113 -19.10 10.00 9.71
CA VAL A 113 -18.47 11.17 10.33
C VAL A 113 -19.09 11.50 11.69
N VAL A 114 -20.39 11.34 11.85
CA VAL A 114 -21.09 11.71 13.11
C VAL A 114 -20.98 10.58 14.15
N ASN A 115 -21.27 9.34 13.75
CA ASN A 115 -21.42 8.22 14.69
C ASN A 115 -20.16 7.37 14.83
N HIS A 116 -19.26 7.41 13.84
CA HIS A 116 -18.09 6.52 13.76
C HIS A 116 -16.75 7.24 13.57
N TYR A 117 -16.67 8.54 13.84
CA TYR A 117 -15.43 9.34 13.66
C TYR A 117 -14.20 8.74 14.37
N GLY A 118 -14.39 8.16 15.56
CA GLY A 118 -13.29 7.53 16.30
C GLY A 118 -12.74 6.28 15.61
N ARG A 119 -13.60 5.50 14.93
CA ARG A 119 -13.18 4.35 14.11
C ARG A 119 -12.48 4.81 12.85
N LEU A 120 -12.96 5.90 12.23
CA LEU A 120 -12.34 6.52 11.07
C LEU A 120 -10.92 7.00 11.40
N LEU A 121 -10.74 7.76 12.48
CA LEU A 121 -9.42 8.28 12.88
C LEU A 121 -8.45 7.15 13.26
N ALA A 122 -8.90 6.19 14.08
CA ALA A 122 -8.07 5.05 14.46
C ALA A 122 -7.69 4.19 13.25
N GLY A 123 -8.64 3.92 12.36
CA GLY A 123 -8.39 3.18 11.13
C GLY A 123 -7.43 3.92 10.19
N SER A 124 -7.60 5.24 10.02
CA SER A 124 -6.69 6.04 9.20
C SER A 124 -5.26 6.05 9.75
N ALA A 125 -5.09 6.10 11.08
CA ALA A 125 -3.78 5.98 11.70
C ALA A 125 -3.15 4.60 11.46
N VAL A 126 -3.95 3.53 11.53
CA VAL A 126 -3.49 2.16 11.24
C VAL A 126 -2.93 2.03 9.83
N ILE A 127 -3.43 2.75 8.83
CA ILE A 127 -2.98 2.66 7.44
C ILE A 127 -1.53 3.16 7.26
N GLY A 128 -1.00 3.94 8.19
CA GLY A 128 0.27 4.65 8.04
C GLY A 128 1.44 3.77 7.59
N VAL A 129 1.76 2.68 8.31
CA VAL A 129 2.90 1.80 7.93
C VAL A 129 2.68 1.16 6.56
N ALA A 130 1.45 0.78 6.22
CA ALA A 130 1.15 0.21 4.92
C ALA A 130 1.48 1.21 3.80
N THR A 131 0.92 2.41 3.90
CA THR A 131 1.08 3.42 2.85
C THR A 131 2.51 3.95 2.76
N ILE A 132 3.17 4.24 3.90
CA ILE A 132 4.56 4.72 3.85
C ILE A 132 5.51 3.67 3.27
N SER A 133 5.27 2.37 3.51
CA SER A 133 6.06 1.29 2.90
C SER A 133 5.94 1.30 1.37
N VAL A 134 4.73 1.47 0.83
CA VAL A 134 4.51 1.59 -0.62
C VAL A 134 5.28 2.78 -1.18
N TYR A 135 5.08 3.98 -0.61
CA TYR A 135 5.73 5.18 -1.12
C TYR A 135 7.24 5.15 -0.95
N MET A 136 7.75 4.54 0.12
CA MET A 136 9.17 4.36 0.32
C MET A 136 9.78 3.48 -0.77
N ILE A 137 9.16 2.32 -1.09
CA ILE A 137 9.64 1.43 -2.15
C ILE A 137 9.55 2.12 -3.52
N LEU A 138 8.48 2.87 -3.80
CA LEU A 138 8.34 3.63 -5.05
C LEU A 138 9.35 4.78 -5.17
N TYR A 139 9.77 5.37 -4.05
CA TYR A 139 10.76 6.43 -4.02
C TYR A 139 12.20 5.91 -4.13
N MET A 140 12.45 4.64 -3.77
CA MET A 140 13.80 4.06 -3.75
C MET A 140 14.56 4.18 -5.07
N PRO A 141 14.00 3.93 -6.27
CA PRO A 141 14.74 4.13 -7.51
C PRO A 141 15.26 5.56 -7.66
N THR A 142 14.42 6.56 -7.40
CA THR A 142 14.82 7.96 -7.44
C THR A 142 15.90 8.26 -6.41
N PHE A 143 15.71 7.84 -5.16
CA PHE A 143 16.69 8.04 -4.08
C PHE A 143 18.04 7.39 -4.39
N ALA A 144 18.02 6.15 -4.89
CA ALA A 144 19.24 5.40 -5.22
C ALA A 144 20.04 6.06 -6.36
N VAL A 145 19.36 6.54 -7.40
CA VAL A 145 20.01 7.20 -8.52
C VAL A 145 20.54 8.57 -8.13
N THR A 146 19.71 9.41 -7.49
CA THR A 146 20.04 10.81 -7.23
C THR A 146 20.98 11.02 -6.06
N ASN A 147 20.89 10.18 -5.03
CA ASN A 147 21.63 10.37 -3.78
C ASN A 147 22.73 9.34 -3.53
N LEU A 148 22.62 8.13 -4.12
CA LEU A 148 23.60 7.06 -3.90
C LEU A 148 24.44 6.74 -5.15
N GLY A 149 24.13 7.32 -6.31
CA GLY A 149 24.85 7.08 -7.56
C GLY A 149 24.67 5.67 -8.13
N ILE A 150 23.61 4.95 -7.72
CA ILE A 150 23.30 3.61 -8.21
C ILE A 150 22.64 3.73 -9.58
N PRO A 151 23.03 2.91 -10.59
CA PRO A 151 22.42 2.95 -11.92
C PRO A 151 20.90 2.71 -11.87
N ALA A 152 20.14 3.43 -12.69
CA ALA A 152 18.67 3.35 -12.74
C ALA A 152 18.17 1.90 -12.95
N THR A 153 18.82 1.16 -13.83
CA THR A 153 18.52 -0.26 -14.09
C THR A 153 18.60 -1.10 -12.81
N ALA A 154 19.66 -0.93 -12.03
CA ALA A 154 19.85 -1.64 -10.76
C ALA A 154 18.80 -1.20 -9.71
N ALA A 155 18.43 0.08 -9.72
CA ALA A 155 17.41 0.60 -8.82
C ALA A 155 16.01 -0.04 -9.05
N PHE A 156 15.63 -0.28 -10.31
CA PHE A 156 14.39 -0.99 -10.64
C PHE A 156 14.39 -2.47 -10.19
N LEU A 157 15.56 -3.11 -10.13
CA LEU A 157 15.68 -4.49 -9.63
C LEU A 157 15.14 -4.62 -8.18
N GLY A 158 15.40 -3.63 -7.33
CA GLY A 158 14.83 -3.57 -5.98
C GLY A 158 13.30 -3.59 -5.99
N GLY A 159 12.68 -2.85 -6.89
CA GLY A 159 11.22 -2.84 -7.06
C GLY A 159 10.66 -4.18 -7.56
N VAL A 160 11.37 -4.89 -8.44
CA VAL A 160 11.01 -6.25 -8.87
C VAL A 160 11.00 -7.20 -7.68
N VAL A 161 12.05 -7.17 -6.86
CA VAL A 161 12.17 -8.03 -5.67
C VAL A 161 11.07 -7.71 -4.65
N ALA A 162 10.83 -6.43 -4.36
CA ALA A 162 9.74 -6.01 -3.46
C ALA A 162 8.37 -6.45 -3.98
N GLY A 163 8.10 -6.26 -5.27
CA GLY A 163 6.85 -6.67 -5.90
C GLY A 163 6.60 -8.18 -5.78
N LEU A 164 7.63 -9.01 -5.98
CA LEU A 164 7.55 -10.45 -5.78
C LEU A 164 7.26 -10.82 -4.32
N ILE A 165 7.95 -10.20 -3.38
CA ILE A 165 7.75 -10.43 -1.95
C ILE A 165 6.32 -10.07 -1.54
N VAL A 166 5.80 -8.94 -2.02
CA VAL A 166 4.43 -8.52 -1.72
C VAL A 166 3.41 -9.45 -2.37
N LEU A 167 3.59 -9.78 -3.65
CA LEU A 167 2.68 -10.68 -4.39
C LEU A 167 2.51 -12.04 -3.69
N ILE A 168 3.63 -12.64 -3.27
CA ILE A 168 3.64 -13.98 -2.67
C ILE A 168 3.44 -13.90 -1.15
N GLY A 169 4.13 -12.99 -0.49
CA GLY A 169 4.17 -12.89 0.97
C GLY A 169 2.85 -12.44 1.58
N VAL A 170 2.15 -11.50 0.92
CA VAL A 170 0.91 -10.92 1.47
C VAL A 170 -0.20 -11.98 1.66
N PRO A 171 -0.53 -12.86 0.70
CA PRO A 171 -1.51 -13.93 0.93
C PRO A 171 -1.06 -14.93 2.01
N PHE A 172 0.24 -15.24 2.05
CA PHE A 172 0.81 -16.13 3.07
C PHE A 172 0.64 -15.53 4.47
N VAL A 173 0.94 -14.24 4.64
CA VAL A 173 0.73 -13.51 5.89
C VAL A 173 -0.74 -13.34 6.21
N GLY A 174 -1.62 -13.13 5.21
CA GLY A 174 -3.07 -13.13 5.39
C GLY A 174 -3.57 -14.43 6.02
N HIS A 175 -3.08 -15.57 5.52
CA HIS A 175 -3.40 -16.88 6.11
C HIS A 175 -2.87 -17.02 7.55
N LEU A 176 -1.69 -16.53 7.84
CA LEU A 176 -1.15 -16.49 9.20
C LEU A 176 -2.02 -15.62 10.11
N ALA A 177 -2.48 -14.49 9.61
CA ALA A 177 -3.30 -13.54 10.36
C ALA A 177 -4.69 -14.08 10.71
N ASP A 178 -5.27 -14.94 9.87
CA ASP A 178 -6.53 -15.66 10.21
C ASP A 178 -6.37 -16.58 11.42
N ARG A 179 -5.14 -17.06 11.71
CA ARG A 179 -4.86 -17.95 12.87
C ARG A 179 -4.43 -17.18 14.11
N VAL A 180 -3.59 -16.16 13.95
CA VAL A 180 -2.92 -15.45 15.06
C VAL A 180 -3.71 -14.20 15.48
N GLY A 181 -4.50 -13.65 14.57
CA GLY A 181 -5.23 -12.40 14.71
C GLY A 181 -4.55 -11.24 13.95
N PRO A 182 -5.32 -10.53 13.09
CA PRO A 182 -4.79 -9.46 12.23
C PRO A 182 -4.05 -8.36 13.00
N ALA A 183 -4.64 -7.86 14.08
CA ALA A 183 -4.05 -6.79 14.88
C ALA A 183 -2.71 -7.17 15.54
N LYS A 184 -2.52 -8.44 15.92
CA LYS A 184 -1.24 -8.91 16.50
C LYS A 184 -0.14 -8.91 15.46
N VAL A 185 -0.40 -9.50 14.29
CA VAL A 185 0.55 -9.56 13.18
C VAL A 185 0.99 -8.15 12.77
N MET A 186 0.02 -7.24 12.59
CA MET A 186 0.30 -5.84 12.26
C MET A 186 1.10 -5.12 13.35
N THR A 187 0.83 -5.39 14.64
CA THR A 187 1.60 -4.77 15.73
C THR A 187 3.07 -5.19 15.67
N TYR A 188 3.36 -6.48 15.46
CA TYR A 188 4.74 -6.95 15.33
C TYR A 188 5.43 -6.36 14.09
N ALA A 189 4.71 -6.26 12.97
CA ALA A 189 5.26 -5.62 11.77
C ALA A 189 5.54 -4.12 11.97
N ALA A 190 4.66 -3.39 12.67
CA ALA A 190 4.88 -1.97 12.97
C ALA A 190 6.05 -1.75 13.94
N VAL A 191 6.22 -2.62 14.95
CA VAL A 191 7.40 -2.60 15.82
C VAL A 191 8.65 -2.91 15.01
N GLY A 192 8.61 -3.91 14.13
CA GLY A 192 9.71 -4.21 13.20
C GLY A 192 10.05 -3.01 12.32
N ALA A 193 9.05 -2.33 11.75
CA ALA A 193 9.23 -1.11 10.97
C ALA A 193 9.93 0.00 11.78
N LEU A 194 9.47 0.23 13.02
CA LEU A 194 10.04 1.23 13.92
C LEU A 194 11.52 0.94 14.27
N LEU A 195 11.85 -0.31 14.56
CA LEU A 195 13.19 -0.69 15.00
C LEU A 195 14.19 -0.85 13.85
N LEU A 196 13.71 -1.31 12.68
CA LEU A 196 14.59 -1.65 11.55
C LEU A 196 14.75 -0.50 10.56
N ALA A 197 13.87 0.50 10.52
CA ALA A 197 13.95 1.57 9.52
C ALA A 197 15.30 2.28 9.53
N TRP A 198 15.75 2.76 10.68
CA TRP A 198 17.03 3.45 10.80
C TRP A 198 18.23 2.56 10.41
N PRO A 199 18.43 1.37 11.01
CA PRO A 199 19.59 0.53 10.66
C PRO A 199 19.61 0.08 9.21
N LEU A 200 18.45 -0.18 8.59
CA LEU A 200 18.37 -0.53 7.17
C LEU A 200 18.82 0.63 6.27
N PHE A 201 18.34 1.85 6.54
CA PHE A 201 18.77 3.03 5.80
C PHE A 201 20.23 3.34 6.05
N GLN A 202 20.70 3.26 7.28
CA GLN A 202 22.12 3.46 7.64
C GLN A 202 23.01 2.45 6.88
N LEU A 203 22.61 1.18 6.81
CA LEU A 203 23.33 0.16 6.05
C LEU A 203 23.44 0.51 4.58
N MET A 204 22.34 0.96 3.96
CA MET A 204 22.28 1.33 2.55
C MET A 204 23.11 2.57 2.25
N VAL A 205 23.06 3.59 3.11
CA VAL A 205 23.82 4.84 2.95
C VAL A 205 25.32 4.63 3.16
N SER A 206 25.70 3.78 4.15
CA SER A 206 27.12 3.47 4.43
C SER A 206 27.75 2.56 3.39
N ASN A 207 26.96 1.73 2.71
CA ASN A 207 27.41 0.79 1.69
C ASN A 207 26.51 0.87 0.45
N PRO A 208 26.65 1.92 -0.38
CA PRO A 208 25.76 2.17 -1.52
C PRO A 208 26.06 1.24 -2.69
N THR A 209 25.80 -0.05 -2.49
CA THR A 209 25.97 -1.09 -3.49
C THR A 209 24.63 -1.70 -3.88
N VAL A 210 24.54 -2.21 -5.13
CA VAL A 210 23.31 -2.86 -5.63
C VAL A 210 22.82 -3.99 -4.73
N PRO A 211 23.66 -4.94 -4.26
CA PRO A 211 23.21 -6.02 -3.38
C PRO A 211 22.63 -5.49 -2.06
N VAL A 212 23.27 -4.50 -1.42
CA VAL A 212 22.80 -3.92 -0.16
C VAL A 212 21.46 -3.22 -0.36
N MET A 213 21.31 -2.42 -1.43
CA MET A 213 20.05 -1.78 -1.77
C MET A 213 18.93 -2.81 -1.96
N VAL A 214 19.18 -3.87 -2.73
CA VAL A 214 18.18 -4.93 -2.97
C VAL A 214 17.79 -5.64 -1.67
N ILE A 215 18.74 -5.93 -0.78
CA ILE A 215 18.46 -6.54 0.53
C ILE A 215 17.61 -5.59 1.38
N VAL A 216 17.94 -4.31 1.45
CA VAL A 216 17.15 -3.33 2.22
C VAL A 216 15.73 -3.22 1.69
N ILE A 217 15.57 -3.11 0.37
CA ILE A 217 14.23 -3.04 -0.25
C ILE A 217 13.45 -4.35 -0.04
N ALA A 218 14.11 -5.51 -0.11
CA ALA A 218 13.50 -6.80 0.18
C ALA A 218 12.98 -6.87 1.63
N LEU A 219 13.76 -6.41 2.61
CA LEU A 219 13.34 -6.38 4.01
C LEU A 219 12.20 -5.40 4.26
N LEU A 220 12.20 -4.23 3.61
CA LEU A 220 11.06 -3.31 3.62
C LEU A 220 9.81 -3.95 2.98
N GLY A 221 9.98 -4.73 1.90
CA GLY A 221 8.92 -5.51 1.27
C GLY A 221 8.34 -6.58 2.21
N VAL A 222 9.19 -7.24 3.01
CA VAL A 222 8.74 -8.20 4.03
C VAL A 222 7.93 -7.48 5.12
N ILE A 223 8.41 -6.36 5.66
CA ILE A 223 7.67 -5.55 6.64
C ILE A 223 6.31 -5.13 6.06
N MET A 224 6.31 -4.68 4.81
CA MET A 224 5.09 -4.32 4.09
C MET A 224 4.13 -5.51 4.00
N ALA A 225 4.58 -6.71 3.62
CA ALA A 225 3.75 -7.89 3.51
C ALA A 225 3.10 -8.26 4.85
N PHE A 226 3.87 -8.24 5.95
CA PHE A 226 3.38 -8.54 7.29
C PHE A 226 2.39 -7.49 7.82
N TYR A 227 2.52 -6.25 7.39
CA TYR A 227 1.60 -5.19 7.81
C TYR A 227 0.37 -5.10 6.92
N PHE A 228 0.55 -5.15 5.61
CA PHE A 228 -0.49 -4.89 4.63
C PHE A 228 -1.43 -6.09 4.43
N GLY A 229 -0.90 -7.34 4.55
CA GLY A 229 -1.70 -8.55 4.38
C GLY A 229 -2.94 -8.63 5.28
N PRO A 230 -2.81 -8.48 6.59
CA PRO A 230 -3.94 -8.52 7.52
C PRO A 230 -4.78 -7.22 7.57
N MET A 231 -4.27 -6.10 7.05
CA MET A 231 -4.87 -4.77 7.20
C MET A 231 -6.31 -4.68 6.67
N PRO A 232 -6.67 -5.18 5.47
CA PRO A 232 -8.03 -5.07 4.97
C PRO A 232 -9.05 -5.76 5.87
N ALA A 233 -8.72 -6.95 6.40
CA ALA A 233 -9.57 -7.66 7.34
C ALA A 233 -9.76 -6.90 8.67
N LEU A 234 -8.67 -6.32 9.21
CA LEU A 234 -8.76 -5.51 10.42
C LEU A 234 -9.64 -4.26 10.22
N LEU A 235 -9.43 -3.54 9.11
CA LEU A 235 -10.20 -2.33 8.81
C LEU A 235 -11.68 -2.62 8.59
N SER A 236 -12.01 -3.73 7.92
CA SER A 236 -13.42 -4.11 7.69
C SER A 236 -14.16 -4.41 8.99
N ALA A 237 -13.48 -4.98 9.98
CA ALA A 237 -14.06 -5.27 11.29
C ALA A 237 -14.39 -4.00 12.09
N LEU A 238 -13.89 -2.83 11.69
CA LEU A 238 -14.20 -1.56 12.34
C LEU A 238 -15.62 -1.07 12.05
N PHE A 239 -16.22 -1.46 10.93
CA PHE A 239 -17.47 -0.86 10.46
C PHE A 239 -18.58 -1.89 10.33
N PRO A 240 -19.83 -1.52 10.72
CA PRO A 240 -21.02 -2.32 10.45
C PRO A 240 -21.22 -2.58 8.96
N ALA A 241 -21.88 -3.67 8.58
CA ALA A 241 -22.13 -4.04 7.19
C ALA A 241 -22.77 -2.92 6.36
N ALA A 242 -23.77 -2.22 6.92
CA ALA A 242 -24.50 -1.13 6.27
C ALA A 242 -23.62 0.04 5.76
N ILE A 243 -22.48 0.28 6.41
CA ILE A 243 -21.55 1.38 6.05
C ILE A 243 -20.13 0.88 5.78
N ARG A 244 -19.89 -0.43 5.74
CA ARG A 244 -18.55 -1.03 5.65
C ARG A 244 -17.77 -0.54 4.42
N GLY A 245 -18.37 -0.60 3.24
CA GLY A 245 -17.73 -0.14 2.00
C GLY A 245 -17.32 1.33 2.06
N THR A 246 -18.23 2.20 2.50
CA THR A 246 -17.95 3.64 2.66
C THR A 246 -16.92 3.89 3.76
N GLY A 247 -17.05 3.20 4.89
CA GLY A 247 -16.10 3.30 6.01
C GLY A 247 -14.69 2.90 5.61
N LEU A 248 -14.54 1.78 4.90
CA LEU A 248 -13.26 1.34 4.34
C LEU A 248 -12.69 2.34 3.35
N ALA A 249 -13.49 2.77 2.35
CA ALA A 249 -13.03 3.69 1.32
C ALA A 249 -12.54 5.01 1.91
N VAL A 250 -13.35 5.65 2.77
CA VAL A 250 -12.99 6.94 3.37
C VAL A 250 -11.79 6.81 4.30
N THR A 251 -11.79 5.80 5.18
CA THR A 251 -10.68 5.56 6.12
C THR A 251 -9.37 5.32 5.39
N TYR A 252 -9.40 4.47 4.36
CA TYR A 252 -8.23 4.16 3.53
C TYR A 252 -7.71 5.41 2.82
N ASN A 253 -8.57 6.15 2.13
CA ASN A 253 -8.14 7.33 1.39
C ASN A 253 -7.63 8.45 2.30
N VAL A 254 -8.26 8.69 3.45
CA VAL A 254 -7.76 9.66 4.44
C VAL A 254 -6.37 9.25 4.94
N GLY A 255 -6.19 7.99 5.35
CA GLY A 255 -4.90 7.48 5.82
C GLY A 255 -3.82 7.52 4.74
N VAL A 256 -4.13 7.05 3.52
CA VAL A 256 -3.19 7.08 2.38
C VAL A 256 -2.80 8.51 2.03
N THR A 257 -3.75 9.44 1.94
CA THR A 257 -3.46 10.83 1.54
C THR A 257 -2.61 11.55 2.58
N LEU A 258 -2.98 11.46 3.85
CA LEU A 258 -2.32 12.22 4.92
C LEU A 258 -0.97 11.63 5.35
N LEU A 259 -0.81 10.29 5.32
CA LEU A 259 0.36 9.62 5.86
C LEU A 259 1.33 9.11 4.78
N GLY A 260 0.87 8.93 3.56
CA GLY A 260 1.66 8.40 2.45
C GLY A 260 1.71 9.28 1.22
N GLY A 261 0.57 9.85 0.77
CA GLY A 261 0.52 10.60 -0.49
C GLY A 261 1.45 11.82 -0.53
N ILE A 262 1.68 12.45 0.61
CA ILE A 262 2.65 13.54 0.75
C ILE A 262 4.09 13.06 1.00
N ALA A 263 4.33 11.75 1.14
CA ALA A 263 5.64 11.22 1.50
C ALA A 263 6.76 11.66 0.57
N PRO A 264 6.65 11.60 -0.77
CA PRO A 264 7.73 12.06 -1.65
C PRO A 264 8.14 13.51 -1.41
N LEU A 265 7.15 14.39 -1.15
CA LEU A 265 7.38 15.78 -0.82
C LEU A 265 8.13 15.91 0.52
N VAL A 266 7.62 15.22 1.56
CA VAL A 266 8.23 15.26 2.90
C VAL A 266 9.64 14.68 2.89
N LEU A 267 9.87 13.58 2.19
CA LEU A 267 11.18 12.94 2.07
C LEU A 267 12.19 13.88 1.40
N THR A 268 11.82 14.48 0.27
CA THR A 268 12.68 15.43 -0.44
C THR A 268 12.96 16.68 0.41
N TRP A 269 11.94 17.20 1.08
CA TRP A 269 12.10 18.33 2.00
C TRP A 269 13.01 18.00 3.18
N LEU A 270 12.82 16.85 3.84
CA LEU A 270 13.69 16.40 4.94
C LEU A 270 15.15 16.25 4.49
N LEU A 271 15.39 15.68 3.32
CA LEU A 271 16.73 15.58 2.75
C LEU A 271 17.35 16.97 2.54
N SER A 272 16.58 17.93 2.03
CA SER A 272 17.07 19.28 1.73
C SER A 272 17.42 20.09 2.98
N ILE A 273 16.62 19.97 4.08
CA ILE A 273 16.85 20.75 5.31
C ILE A 273 17.84 20.11 6.27
N THR A 274 17.93 18.77 6.28
CA THR A 274 18.82 18.04 7.21
C THR A 274 20.17 17.74 6.59
N GLY A 275 20.27 17.67 5.26
CA GLY A 275 21.44 17.17 4.55
C GLY A 275 21.75 15.69 4.83
N SER A 276 20.90 14.98 5.60
CA SER A 276 21.12 13.61 6.03
C SER A 276 20.40 12.62 5.12
N LEU A 277 21.13 11.71 4.49
CA LEU A 277 20.58 10.63 3.68
C LEU A 277 19.75 9.62 4.50
N ASN A 278 19.84 9.66 5.83
CA ASN A 278 19.04 8.84 6.74
C ASN A 278 17.70 9.49 7.11
N ALA A 279 17.44 10.74 6.73
CA ALA A 279 16.21 11.45 7.07
C ALA A 279 14.91 10.71 6.66
N PRO A 280 14.85 9.98 5.52
CA PRO A 280 13.70 9.17 5.16
C PRO A 280 13.31 8.13 6.22
N SER A 281 14.27 7.52 6.90
CA SER A 281 13.99 6.53 7.95
C SER A 281 13.28 7.15 9.15
N LEU A 282 13.59 8.39 9.52
CA LEU A 282 12.92 9.10 10.62
C LEU A 282 11.45 9.32 10.33
N TYR A 283 11.11 9.68 9.09
CA TYR A 283 9.71 9.82 8.68
C TYR A 283 8.99 8.47 8.74
N TYR A 284 9.62 7.40 8.24
CA TYR A 284 9.07 6.04 8.34
C TYR A 284 8.81 5.66 9.80
N MET A 285 9.75 5.91 10.70
CA MET A 285 9.62 5.65 12.15
C MET A 285 8.49 6.46 12.79
N ALA A 286 8.36 7.74 12.45
CA ALA A 286 7.27 8.59 12.95
C ALA A 286 5.89 8.05 12.55
N ILE A 287 5.74 7.63 11.29
CA ILE A 287 4.51 7.01 10.80
C ILE A 287 4.26 5.66 11.48
N ALA A 288 5.31 4.87 11.76
CA ALA A 288 5.17 3.62 12.51
C ALA A 288 4.63 3.83 13.92
N VAL A 289 5.06 4.90 14.61
CA VAL A 289 4.52 5.29 15.93
C VAL A 289 3.04 5.65 15.82
N ILE A 290 2.65 6.46 14.83
CA ILE A 290 1.24 6.81 14.58
C ILE A 290 0.40 5.54 14.38
N SER A 291 0.90 4.59 13.59
CA SER A 291 0.20 3.33 13.34
C SER A 291 0.10 2.44 14.57
N LEU A 292 1.13 2.39 15.42
CA LEU A 292 1.08 1.67 16.70
C LEU A 292 0.03 2.27 17.65
N VAL A 293 -0.07 3.59 17.70
CA VAL A 293 -1.13 4.29 18.46
C VAL A 293 -2.51 3.94 17.89
N GLY A 294 -2.67 3.97 16.56
CA GLY A 294 -3.90 3.54 15.90
C GLY A 294 -4.29 2.09 16.25
N LEU A 295 -3.34 1.15 16.16
CA LEU A 295 -3.54 -0.26 16.50
C LEU A 295 -3.90 -0.45 17.99
N TYR A 296 -3.29 0.31 18.88
CA TYR A 296 -3.65 0.30 20.30
C TYR A 296 -5.11 0.69 20.53
N PHE A 297 -5.58 1.78 19.90
CA PHE A 297 -6.97 2.22 20.02
C PHE A 297 -7.95 1.24 19.36
N VAL A 298 -7.60 0.69 18.21
CA VAL A 298 -8.40 -0.34 17.54
C VAL A 298 -8.57 -1.55 18.44
N ARG A 299 -7.48 -2.08 19.01
CA ARG A 299 -7.53 -3.26 19.90
C ARG A 299 -8.30 -3.00 21.18
N LYS A 300 -8.13 -1.81 21.80
CA LYS A 300 -8.75 -1.49 23.09
C LYS A 300 -10.24 -1.19 23.00
N ARG A 301 -10.69 -0.52 21.93
CA ARG A 301 -12.05 0.03 21.82
C ARG A 301 -12.93 -0.69 20.82
N TYR A 302 -12.36 -1.32 19.79
CA TYR A 302 -13.13 -1.81 18.63
C TYR A 302 -12.86 -3.28 18.28
N ALA A 303 -11.79 -3.88 18.73
CA ALA A 303 -11.51 -5.29 18.54
C ALA A 303 -12.16 -6.10 19.68
N GLN A 304 -13.47 -6.27 19.61
CA GLN A 304 -14.14 -7.42 20.19
C GLN A 304 -14.31 -8.44 19.05
N ALA A 305 -13.23 -9.08 18.69
CA ALA A 305 -13.24 -10.31 17.88
C ALA A 305 -11.82 -10.92 17.93
#